data_2597f2df4ad007fea45e6802eb3214ff
#
_entry.id   2597f2df4ad007fea45e6802eb3214ff
#
_cell.length_a   1.000
_cell.length_b   1.000
_cell.length_c   1.000
_cell.angle_alpha   90.00
_cell.angle_beta   90.00
_cell.angle_gamma   90.00
#
_symmetry.space_group_name_H-M   'P 1'
#
loop_
_entity.id
_entity.type
_entity.pdbx_description
1 polymer ?
#
loop_
_entity_poly.entity_id
_entity_poly.type
_entity_poly.pdbx_seq_one_letter_code
_entity_poly.pdbx_strand_id
1 'polypeptide(L)'
;MLFDLTIIGFGVIGVQTLNGIKKILVKRKYINQNKIKIAIVEKNLKNIPGGVAYSKESSKFGYFNNPLRLSHPEFIQWFNLKKNKERLINFVKRNPSYNLNSWIKNNDTILKNKYKDYKDIYLPRLIYSFYLEDKIIEFLNLKKKLNFSIKFFKGEVKNLNKSDCYA
;
A
#
# COMPACT_ATOMS: atom_id res chain seq x y z
N MET A 1 9.84 10.62 -23.69
CA MET A 1 9.26 9.25 -23.43
C MET A 1 7.82 9.47 -23.01
N LEU A 2 6.85 8.93 -23.76
CA LEU A 2 5.43 9.03 -23.44
C LEU A 2 5.02 7.90 -22.48
N PHE A 3 4.14 8.20 -21.55
CA PHE A 3 3.49 7.26 -20.63
C PHE A 3 1.99 7.26 -20.91
N ASP A 4 1.38 6.08 -20.80
CA ASP A 4 -0.07 5.93 -20.96
C ASP A 4 -0.83 6.37 -19.71
N LEU A 5 -0.16 6.32 -18.55
CA LEU A 5 -0.69 6.74 -17.27
C LEU A 5 0.39 7.36 -16.40
N THR A 6 0.06 8.44 -15.71
CA THR A 6 0.91 9.03 -14.68
C THR A 6 0.16 9.14 -13.36
N ILE A 7 0.73 8.58 -12.30
CA ILE A 7 0.23 8.71 -10.92
C ILE A 7 1.10 9.73 -10.21
N ILE A 8 0.48 10.82 -9.74
CA ILE A 8 1.15 11.88 -8.99
C ILE A 8 0.88 11.69 -7.50
N GLY A 9 1.95 11.46 -6.73
CA GLY A 9 1.87 11.05 -5.33
C GLY A 9 1.63 9.54 -5.18
N PHE A 10 2.50 8.86 -4.42
CA PHE A 10 2.39 7.42 -4.21
C PHE A 10 2.15 7.07 -2.74
N GLY A 11 1.23 7.84 -2.14
CA GLY A 11 0.62 7.52 -0.85
C GLY A 11 -0.42 6.40 -0.97
N VAL A 12 -1.31 6.31 0.00
CA VAL A 12 -2.39 5.29 0.04
C VAL A 12 -3.22 5.31 -1.24
N ILE A 13 -3.64 6.49 -1.69
CA ILE A 13 -4.49 6.63 -2.89
C ILE A 13 -3.74 6.16 -4.15
N GLY A 14 -2.46 6.53 -4.31
CA GLY A 14 -1.65 6.07 -5.45
C GLY A 14 -1.54 4.54 -5.51
N VAL A 15 -1.33 3.88 -4.36
CA VAL A 15 -1.31 2.42 -4.28
C VAL A 15 -2.67 1.80 -4.58
N GLN A 16 -3.76 2.39 -4.07
CA GLN A 16 -5.12 1.91 -4.35
C GLN A 16 -5.51 2.10 -5.81
N THR A 17 -5.10 3.20 -6.43
CA THR A 17 -5.26 3.42 -7.88
C THR A 17 -4.56 2.31 -8.67
N LEU A 18 -3.33 1.99 -8.32
CA LEU A 18 -2.58 0.90 -8.97
C LEU A 18 -3.28 -0.45 -8.78
N ASN A 19 -3.81 -0.71 -7.59
CA ASN A 19 -4.59 -1.92 -7.29
C ASN A 19 -5.90 -1.97 -8.11
N GLY A 20 -6.56 -0.84 -8.30
CA GLY A 20 -7.73 -0.70 -9.18
C GLY A 20 -7.41 -1.04 -10.64
N ILE A 21 -6.31 -0.50 -11.16
CA ILE A 21 -5.80 -0.80 -12.50
C ILE A 21 -5.53 -2.31 -12.63
N LYS A 22 -4.87 -2.93 -11.64
CA LYS A 22 -4.65 -4.39 -11.60
C LYS A 22 -5.97 -5.16 -11.77
N LYS A 23 -6.99 -4.82 -10.99
CA LYS A 23 -8.28 -5.49 -11.04
C LYS A 23 -8.93 -5.38 -12.42
N ILE A 24 -8.85 -4.22 -13.07
CA ILE A 24 -9.39 -3.99 -14.41
C ILE A 24 -8.62 -4.81 -15.43
N LEU A 25 -7.30 -4.79 -15.42
CA LEU A 25 -6.45 -5.51 -16.38
C LEU A 25 -6.65 -7.02 -16.28
N VAL A 26 -6.74 -7.55 -15.05
CA VAL A 26 -6.99 -8.99 -14.81
C VAL A 26 -8.39 -9.38 -15.28
N LYS A 27 -9.42 -8.59 -14.94
CA LYS A 27 -10.82 -8.89 -15.29
C LYS A 27 -11.06 -8.86 -16.80
N ARG A 28 -10.46 -7.91 -17.51
CA ARG A 28 -10.65 -7.74 -18.95
C ARG A 28 -9.83 -8.72 -19.78
N LYS A 29 -9.04 -9.62 -19.17
CA LYS A 29 -8.07 -10.47 -19.88
C LYS A 29 -7.29 -9.65 -20.92
N TYR A 30 -6.85 -8.46 -20.53
CA TYR A 30 -6.27 -7.46 -21.42
C TYR A 30 -4.92 -7.99 -21.93
N ILE A 31 -4.99 -8.77 -23.00
CA ILE A 31 -3.84 -9.17 -23.81
C ILE A 31 -3.68 -8.07 -24.86
N ASN A 32 -3.26 -6.89 -24.40
CA ASN A 32 -2.95 -5.82 -25.33
C ASN A 32 -1.58 -6.12 -25.92
N GLN A 33 -1.47 -6.07 -27.24
CA GLN A 33 -0.18 -6.21 -27.93
C GLN A 33 0.79 -5.09 -27.51
N ASN A 34 0.28 -3.92 -27.16
CA ASN A 34 1.09 -2.79 -26.72
C ASN A 34 1.33 -2.79 -25.20
N LYS A 35 2.58 -2.54 -24.82
CA LYS A 35 3.01 -2.46 -23.44
C LYS A 35 2.53 -1.18 -22.78
N ILE A 36 1.73 -1.29 -21.73
CA ILE A 36 1.27 -0.15 -20.92
C ILE A 36 2.45 0.43 -20.14
N LYS A 37 2.71 1.72 -20.29
CA LYS A 37 3.78 2.46 -19.59
C LYS A 37 3.17 3.33 -18.49
N ILE A 38 3.54 3.06 -17.25
CA ILE A 38 3.03 3.77 -16.08
C ILE A 38 4.18 4.59 -15.48
N ALA A 39 3.98 5.90 -15.30
CA ALA A 39 4.84 6.76 -14.52
C ALA A 39 4.28 6.94 -13.12
N ILE A 40 5.16 6.95 -12.12
CA ILE A 40 4.83 7.31 -10.75
C ILE A 40 5.76 8.44 -10.34
N VAL A 41 5.20 9.59 -10.02
CA VAL A 41 5.96 10.76 -9.55
C VAL A 41 5.73 10.91 -8.06
N GLU A 42 6.79 10.85 -7.26
CA GLU A 42 6.73 10.99 -5.82
C GLU A 42 7.85 11.92 -5.32
N LYS A 43 7.47 12.90 -4.51
CA LYS A 43 8.41 13.90 -3.96
C LYS A 43 9.48 13.24 -3.09
N ASN A 44 9.09 12.29 -2.27
CA ASN A 44 9.99 11.57 -1.37
C ASN A 44 9.84 10.05 -1.52
N LEU A 45 10.75 9.43 -2.27
CA LEU A 45 10.73 7.98 -2.51
C LEU A 45 10.86 7.13 -1.23
N LYS A 46 11.38 7.68 -0.12
CA LYS A 46 11.41 6.99 1.17
C LYS A 46 10.02 6.79 1.78
N ASN A 47 9.04 7.58 1.35
CA ASN A 47 7.65 7.47 1.79
C ASN A 47 6.84 6.45 0.97
N ILE A 48 7.46 5.70 0.07
CA ILE A 48 6.81 4.63 -0.69
C ILE A 48 6.90 3.31 0.08
N PRO A 49 5.78 2.61 0.23
CA PRO A 49 4.41 3.03 -0.01
C PRO A 49 3.80 3.78 1.17
N GLY A 50 2.68 4.46 0.92
CA GLY A 50 1.85 4.97 2.00
C GLY A 50 1.96 6.47 2.25
N GLY A 51 2.92 7.16 1.63
CA GLY A 51 3.11 8.60 1.79
C GLY A 51 3.48 8.99 3.21
N VAL A 52 3.24 10.24 3.60
CA VAL A 52 3.61 10.78 4.91
C VAL A 52 2.92 10.05 6.06
N ALA A 53 1.66 9.62 5.88
CA ALA A 53 0.87 9.05 6.98
C ALA A 53 1.14 7.57 7.25
N TYR A 54 1.51 6.79 6.22
CA TYR A 54 1.61 5.33 6.29
C TYR A 54 2.92 4.76 5.75
N SER A 55 3.96 5.59 5.56
CA SER A 55 5.31 5.08 5.29
C SER A 55 5.87 4.40 6.54
N LYS A 56 6.83 3.49 6.37
CA LYS A 56 7.51 2.84 7.50
C LYS A 56 8.14 3.83 8.48
N GLU A 57 8.62 4.96 7.98
CA GLU A 57 9.27 5.97 8.82
C GLU A 57 8.25 6.71 9.70
N SER A 58 7.13 7.17 9.12
CA SER A 58 6.13 7.95 9.83
C SER A 58 5.13 7.09 10.61
N SER A 59 4.91 5.85 10.20
CA SER A 59 3.89 4.98 10.80
C SER A 59 4.31 4.31 12.12
N LYS A 60 5.56 4.51 12.54
CA LYS A 60 6.08 3.93 13.80
C LYS A 60 5.38 4.44 15.06
N PHE A 61 4.81 5.64 15.02
CA PHE A 61 4.31 6.35 16.19
C PHE A 61 2.79 6.57 16.20
N GLY A 62 2.09 6.16 15.14
CA GLY A 62 0.66 6.44 14.99
C GLY A 62 -0.21 5.20 14.94
N TYR A 63 -1.47 5.39 15.36
CA TYR A 63 -2.54 4.42 15.23
C TYR A 63 -3.54 4.87 14.17
N PHE A 64 -4.40 3.95 13.73
CA PHE A 64 -5.54 4.28 12.89
C PHE A 64 -6.48 5.23 13.63
N ASN A 65 -7.11 6.13 12.88
CA ASN A 65 -8.14 7.02 13.42
C ASN A 65 -9.48 6.28 13.62
N ASN A 66 -9.67 5.18 12.88
CA ASN A 66 -10.86 4.35 12.94
C ASN A 66 -10.54 2.95 13.45
N PRO A 67 -11.47 2.28 14.15
CA PRO A 67 -11.28 0.90 14.57
C PRO A 67 -11.23 -0.05 13.36
N LEU A 68 -10.57 -1.20 13.54
CA LEU A 68 -10.36 -2.19 12.48
C LEU A 68 -11.66 -2.63 11.78
N ARG A 69 -12.77 -2.72 12.51
CA ARG A 69 -14.08 -3.10 11.95
C ARG A 69 -14.57 -2.18 10.84
N LEU A 70 -14.13 -0.93 10.80
CA LEU A 70 -14.46 0.04 9.75
C LEU A 70 -13.47 0.03 8.58
N SER A 71 -12.47 -0.83 8.64
CA SER A 71 -11.51 -0.99 7.56
C SER A 71 -12.09 -1.79 6.40
N HIS A 72 -11.47 -1.63 5.21
CA HIS A 72 -11.87 -2.38 4.03
C HIS A 72 -11.74 -3.90 4.27
N PRO A 73 -12.74 -4.73 3.87
CA PRO A 73 -12.73 -6.18 4.12
C PRO A 73 -11.46 -6.90 3.63
N GLU A 74 -10.90 -6.49 2.50
CA GLU A 74 -9.66 -7.05 1.95
C GLU A 74 -8.45 -6.84 2.90
N PHE A 75 -8.40 -5.67 3.57
CA PHE A 75 -7.36 -5.40 4.56
C PHE A 75 -7.57 -6.26 5.83
N ILE A 76 -8.81 -6.41 6.30
CA ILE A 76 -9.13 -7.25 7.46
C ILE A 76 -8.74 -8.71 7.18
N GLN A 77 -9.07 -9.23 5.99
CA GLN A 77 -8.67 -10.58 5.58
C GLN A 77 -7.16 -10.72 5.53
N TRP A 78 -6.45 -9.75 4.95
CA TRP A 78 -4.99 -9.72 4.90
C TRP A 78 -4.38 -9.70 6.32
N PHE A 79 -4.89 -8.87 7.23
CA PHE A 79 -4.43 -8.78 8.62
C PHE A 79 -4.61 -10.10 9.36
N ASN A 80 -5.67 -10.84 9.09
CA ASN A 80 -5.97 -12.12 9.74
C ASN A 80 -5.01 -13.25 9.37
N LEU A 81 -4.19 -13.10 8.34
CA LEU A 81 -3.17 -14.08 8.02
C LEU A 81 -2.08 -14.07 9.09
N LYS A 82 -1.80 -15.24 9.66
CA LYS A 82 -0.79 -15.43 10.71
C LYS A 82 0.56 -14.80 10.33
N LYS A 83 1.03 -15.02 9.11
CA LYS A 83 2.29 -14.46 8.59
C LYS A 83 2.38 -12.93 8.70
N ASN A 84 1.25 -12.20 8.55
CA ASN A 84 1.23 -10.75 8.57
C ASN A 84 1.28 -10.21 10.01
N LYS A 85 0.67 -10.92 10.94
CA LYS A 85 0.79 -10.64 12.38
C LYS A 85 2.20 -10.91 12.88
N GLU A 86 2.80 -12.02 12.48
CA GLU A 86 4.19 -12.35 12.79
C GLU A 86 5.17 -11.32 12.20
N ARG A 87 4.89 -10.80 11.00
CA ARG A 87 5.68 -9.72 10.38
C ARG A 87 5.72 -8.47 11.25
N LEU A 88 4.59 -8.06 11.85
CA LEU A 88 4.54 -6.95 12.80
C LEU A 88 5.39 -7.26 14.03
N ILE A 89 5.18 -8.43 14.66
CA ILE A 89 5.92 -8.82 15.86
C ILE A 89 7.43 -8.81 15.59
N ASN A 90 7.85 -9.41 14.49
CA ASN A 90 9.27 -9.51 14.11
C ASN A 90 9.87 -8.13 13.78
N PHE A 91 9.09 -7.24 13.16
CA PHE A 91 9.55 -5.87 12.90
C PHE A 91 9.78 -5.12 14.21
N VAL A 92 8.84 -5.20 15.16
CA VAL A 92 8.93 -4.51 16.45
C VAL A 92 10.08 -5.06 17.31
N LYS A 93 10.35 -6.37 17.27
CA LYS A 93 11.52 -6.96 17.93
C LYS A 93 12.84 -6.37 17.41
N ARG A 94 12.94 -6.09 16.11
CA ARG A 94 14.15 -5.51 15.49
C ARG A 94 14.22 -3.99 15.60
N ASN A 95 13.08 -3.34 15.80
CA ASN A 95 12.93 -1.87 15.87
C ASN A 95 12.10 -1.52 17.11
N PRO A 96 12.65 -1.69 18.32
CA PRO A 96 11.88 -1.52 19.54
C PRO A 96 11.37 -0.09 19.66
N SER A 97 10.08 0.02 19.98
CA SER A 97 9.37 1.27 20.25
C SER A 97 8.45 1.03 21.44
N TYR A 98 8.48 1.92 22.42
CA TYR A 98 7.62 1.80 23.60
C TYR A 98 6.15 1.60 23.23
N ASN A 99 5.63 2.44 22.35
CA ASN A 99 4.23 2.38 21.95
C ASN A 99 3.87 1.07 21.24
N LEU A 100 4.70 0.60 20.31
CA LEU A 100 4.44 -0.64 19.58
C LEU A 100 4.60 -1.87 20.48
N ASN A 101 5.58 -1.89 21.37
CA ASN A 101 5.76 -2.97 22.34
C ASN A 101 4.55 -3.05 23.30
N SER A 102 4.11 -1.91 23.82
CA SER A 102 2.93 -1.83 24.67
C SER A 102 1.67 -2.30 23.92
N TRP A 103 1.49 -1.86 22.68
CA TRP A 103 0.37 -2.30 21.85
C TRP A 103 0.37 -3.82 21.63
N ILE A 104 1.52 -4.42 21.28
CA ILE A 104 1.65 -5.88 21.10
C ILE A 104 1.28 -6.60 22.39
N LYS A 105 1.81 -6.16 23.53
CA LYS A 105 1.52 -6.77 24.84
C LYS A 105 0.03 -6.73 25.17
N ASN A 106 -0.61 -5.61 24.93
CA ASN A 106 -2.04 -5.40 25.27
C ASN A 106 -2.98 -6.11 24.29
N ASN A 107 -2.49 -6.49 23.09
CA ASN A 107 -3.29 -7.13 22.04
C ASN A 107 -2.78 -8.52 21.65
N ASP A 108 -2.07 -9.19 22.54
CA ASP A 108 -1.46 -10.51 22.31
C ASP A 108 -2.49 -11.56 21.86
N THR A 109 -3.69 -11.57 22.46
CA THR A 109 -4.78 -12.47 22.10
C THR A 109 -5.19 -12.31 20.62
N ILE A 110 -5.25 -11.06 20.10
CA ILE A 110 -5.63 -10.77 18.72
C ILE A 110 -4.53 -11.21 17.76
N LEU A 111 -3.29 -11.07 18.19
CA LEU A 111 -2.14 -11.48 17.37
C LEU A 111 -2.03 -12.99 17.27
N LYS A 112 -2.38 -13.73 18.33
CA LYS A 112 -2.32 -15.20 18.37
C LYS A 112 -3.51 -15.90 17.71
N ASN A 113 -4.72 -15.30 17.80
CA ASN A 113 -5.96 -15.94 17.36
C ASN A 113 -6.54 -15.28 16.10
N LYS A 114 -7.36 -16.04 15.33
CA LYS A 114 -8.29 -15.45 14.37
C LYS A 114 -9.39 -14.76 15.14
N TYR A 115 -9.34 -13.44 15.19
CA TYR A 115 -10.37 -12.66 15.85
C TYR A 115 -11.54 -12.42 14.89
N LYS A 116 -12.77 -12.72 15.32
CA LYS A 116 -13.99 -12.48 14.54
C LYS A 116 -14.64 -11.15 14.87
N ASP A 117 -14.43 -10.63 16.07
CA ASP A 117 -14.96 -9.35 16.51
C ASP A 117 -13.80 -8.37 16.78
N TYR A 118 -13.72 -7.34 15.97
CA TYR A 118 -12.68 -6.32 16.02
C TYR A 118 -13.21 -4.99 16.55
N LYS A 119 -14.26 -5.02 17.37
CA LYS A 119 -14.77 -3.80 17.99
C LYS A 119 -13.65 -3.08 18.73
N ASP A 120 -13.56 -1.80 18.47
CA ASP A 120 -12.70 -0.85 19.17
C ASP A 120 -11.19 -1.15 19.17
N ILE A 121 -10.72 -1.93 18.19
CA ILE A 121 -9.29 -2.16 18.00
C ILE A 121 -8.73 -1.14 17.01
N TYR A 122 -7.78 -0.35 17.48
CA TYR A 122 -7.03 0.61 16.68
C TYR A 122 -5.65 0.02 16.36
N LEU A 123 -5.43 -0.30 15.09
CA LEU A 123 -4.16 -0.88 14.66
C LEU A 123 -3.05 0.17 14.56
N PRO A 124 -1.78 -0.20 14.80
CA PRO A 124 -0.67 0.64 14.43
C PRO A 124 -0.68 0.91 12.91
N ARG A 125 -0.41 2.14 12.49
CA ARG A 125 -0.34 2.52 11.06
C ARG A 125 0.71 1.71 10.31
N LEU A 126 1.73 1.25 11.00
CA LEU A 126 2.78 0.38 10.46
C LEU A 126 2.22 -0.89 9.81
N ILE A 127 1.15 -1.48 10.36
CA ILE A 127 0.58 -2.70 9.77
C ILE A 127 -0.04 -2.42 8.40
N TYR A 128 -0.57 -1.21 8.20
CA TYR A 128 -1.11 -0.81 6.91
C TYR A 128 0.00 -0.54 5.88
N SER A 129 1.15 -0.04 6.32
CA SER A 129 2.34 0.07 5.47
C SER A 129 2.72 -1.29 4.87
N PHE A 130 2.72 -2.36 5.66
CA PHE A 130 3.00 -3.71 5.18
C PHE A 130 1.95 -4.21 4.19
N TYR A 131 0.67 -3.91 4.43
CA TYR A 131 -0.39 -4.22 3.48
C TYR A 131 -0.18 -3.53 2.13
N LEU A 132 0.15 -2.24 2.15
CA LEU A 132 0.41 -1.47 0.93
C LEU A 132 1.63 -2.01 0.16
N GLU A 133 2.69 -2.41 0.87
CA GLU A 133 3.85 -3.07 0.24
C GLU A 133 3.46 -4.35 -0.48
N ASP A 134 2.67 -5.21 0.18
CA ASP A 134 2.22 -6.46 -0.43
C ASP A 134 1.37 -6.19 -1.68
N LYS A 135 0.52 -5.14 -1.68
CA LYS A 135 -0.26 -4.75 -2.87
C LYS A 135 0.62 -4.30 -4.04
N ILE A 136 1.71 -3.59 -3.77
CA ILE A 136 2.67 -3.22 -4.81
C ILE A 136 3.39 -4.46 -5.34
N ILE A 137 3.87 -5.33 -4.45
CA ILE A 137 4.56 -6.56 -4.84
C ILE A 137 3.64 -7.44 -5.69
N GLU A 138 2.37 -7.63 -5.28
CA GLU A 138 1.38 -8.35 -6.08
C GLU A 138 1.22 -7.76 -7.48
N PHE A 139 1.19 -6.44 -7.60
CA PHE A 139 1.08 -5.77 -8.90
C PHE A 139 2.34 -5.99 -9.74
N LEU A 140 3.52 -5.80 -9.15
CA LEU A 140 4.80 -5.95 -9.85
C LEU A 140 5.02 -7.39 -10.34
N ASN A 141 4.57 -8.40 -9.60
CA ASN A 141 4.65 -9.80 -9.99
C ASN A 141 3.80 -10.12 -11.24
N LEU A 142 2.80 -9.29 -11.52
CA LEU A 142 1.97 -9.44 -12.72
C LEU A 142 2.54 -8.73 -13.95
N LYS A 143 3.68 -8.04 -13.84
CA LYS A 143 4.29 -7.23 -14.92
C LYS A 143 4.40 -7.95 -16.24
N LYS A 144 4.91 -9.20 -16.24
CA LYS A 144 5.04 -9.98 -17.46
C LYS A 144 3.68 -10.41 -18.01
N LYS A 145 2.79 -10.89 -17.14
CA LYS A 145 1.48 -11.42 -17.51
C LYS A 145 0.55 -10.33 -18.08
N LEU A 146 0.62 -9.12 -17.56
CA LEU A 146 -0.25 -8.01 -17.94
C LEU A 146 0.42 -7.00 -18.89
N ASN A 147 1.63 -7.31 -19.37
CA ASN A 147 2.41 -6.50 -20.31
C ASN A 147 2.46 -5.00 -19.97
N PHE A 148 2.95 -4.68 -18.79
CA PHE A 148 3.14 -3.28 -18.38
C PHE A 148 4.57 -2.97 -17.91
N SER A 149 4.91 -1.70 -17.85
CA SER A 149 6.13 -1.20 -17.19
C SER A 149 5.81 -0.05 -16.26
N ILE A 150 6.57 0.04 -15.17
CA ILE A 150 6.48 1.16 -14.23
C ILE A 150 7.84 1.84 -14.17
N LYS A 151 7.82 3.18 -14.15
CA LYS A 151 8.98 4.01 -13.86
C LYS A 151 8.66 4.97 -12.74
N PHE A 152 9.51 4.99 -11.72
CA PHE A 152 9.43 5.93 -10.61
C PHE A 152 10.29 7.15 -10.89
N PHE A 153 9.74 8.32 -10.62
CA PHE A 153 10.42 9.59 -10.70
C PHE A 153 10.39 10.27 -9.33
N LYS A 154 11.55 10.66 -8.85
CA LYS A 154 11.64 11.54 -7.69
C LYS A 154 11.42 12.98 -8.15
N GLY A 155 10.35 13.60 -7.70
CA GLY A 155 10.04 14.98 -8.08
C GLY A 155 8.68 15.44 -7.58
N GLU A 156 8.42 16.71 -7.82
CA GLU A 156 7.17 17.40 -7.51
C GLU A 156 6.58 17.96 -8.81
N VAL A 157 5.31 17.66 -9.07
CA VAL A 157 4.59 18.24 -10.19
C VAL A 157 4.08 19.60 -9.77
N LYS A 158 4.54 20.67 -10.44
CA LYS A 158 4.12 22.05 -10.16
C LYS A 158 2.98 22.49 -11.08
N ASN A 159 3.05 22.12 -12.35
CA ASN A 159 2.07 22.55 -13.36
C ASN A 159 1.71 21.36 -14.27
N LEU A 160 0.46 21.34 -14.71
CA LEU A 160 -0.03 20.46 -15.76
C LEU A 160 -0.48 21.33 -16.92
N ASN A 161 0.23 21.26 -18.01
CA ASN A 161 -0.16 21.93 -19.25
C ASN A 161 -0.90 20.92 -20.14
N LYS A 162 -2.06 21.32 -20.65
CA LYS A 162 -2.76 20.56 -21.70
C LYS A 162 -1.95 20.79 -22.98
N SER A 163 -1.19 19.81 -23.43
CA SER A 163 -0.74 19.78 -24.80
C SER A 163 -1.92 19.36 -25.65
N ASP A 164 -2.13 19.98 -26.80
CA ASP A 164 -3.15 19.57 -27.75
C ASP A 164 -2.95 18.10 -28.04
N CYS A 165 -3.88 17.29 -27.56
CA CYS A 165 -3.93 15.88 -27.93
C CYS A 165 -4.35 15.85 -29.40
N TYR A 166 -3.43 15.60 -30.29
CA TYR A 166 -3.79 15.23 -31.64
C TYR A 166 -4.60 13.94 -31.56
N ALA A 167 -5.85 14.05 -31.95
CA ALA A 167 -6.78 12.94 -32.09
C ALA A 167 -6.30 11.98 -33.17
#